data_529e0a8d71e5cef7b8b9654b24b3a6c5
#
_entry.id   529e0a8d71e5cef7b8b9654b24b3a6c5
#
_cell.length_a   1.000
_cell.length_b   1.000
_cell.length_c   1.000
_cell.angle_alpha   90.00
_cell.angle_beta   90.00
_cell.angle_gamma   90.00
#
_symmetry.space_group_name_H-M   'P 1'
#
loop_
_entity.id
_entity.type
_entity.pdbx_description
1 polymer ?
#
loop_
_entity_poly.entity_id
_entity_poly.type
_entity_poly.pdbx_seq_one_letter_code
_entity_poly.pdbx_strand_id
1 'polypeptide(L)'
;MRGRLPEAKIGVVPLNWHYESSRMSEYLRGIAGYGFKGIQISGEQAGSPEFLIEMKRENIFPAEQYLAIPCTLDGPISSSESDSADTIRLASQAGVEMLVFAVDGSSDRDRCAGRADSGPQITPGGFTKLARYVEKFAALAAENGINSSFHPHAATYVETERETRILMEQIDSDLVGLCLDVGHWIVGGGDPIKAVNDYGNRITHVHIKDVSDEVLQKMLSGEIETMERAVEEFKLFVPAGTGLLKLQELFVELSKYSFNGWLMSEQDSAWPPSEAASGISIENMKAALL
;
A
#
# COMPACT_ATOMS: atom_id res chain seq x y z
N MET A 1 -18.20 -19.04 15.79
CA MET A 1 -18.50 -17.63 15.47
C MET A 1 -17.58 -17.26 14.34
N ARG A 2 -18.07 -16.77 13.18
CA ARG A 2 -17.20 -16.27 12.12
C ARG A 2 -16.50 -15.03 12.65
N GLY A 3 -15.16 -14.98 12.56
CA GLY A 3 -14.37 -13.81 12.95
C GLY A 3 -14.86 -12.60 12.15
N ARG A 4 -15.25 -11.56 12.83
CA ARG A 4 -15.64 -10.28 12.24
C ARG A 4 -14.51 -9.28 12.54
N LEU A 5 -14.27 -8.36 11.62
CA LEU A 5 -13.40 -7.19 11.83
C LEU A 5 -14.27 -5.94 12.07
N PRO A 6 -15.00 -5.84 13.21
CA PRO A 6 -15.99 -4.80 13.42
C PRO A 6 -15.40 -3.40 13.56
N GLU A 7 -14.09 -3.32 13.82
CA GLU A 7 -13.36 -2.06 14.07
C GLU A 7 -12.47 -1.63 12.91
N ALA A 8 -12.37 -2.45 11.84
CA ALA A 8 -11.56 -2.10 10.68
C ALA A 8 -12.16 -0.90 9.94
N LYS A 9 -11.30 0.08 9.66
CA LYS A 9 -11.66 1.28 8.92
C LYS A 9 -11.42 1.05 7.43
N ILE A 10 -12.37 1.44 6.56
CA ILE A 10 -12.19 1.31 5.10
C ILE A 10 -11.80 2.67 4.54
N GLY A 11 -10.65 2.72 3.92
CA GLY A 11 -10.13 3.87 3.18
C GLY A 11 -9.88 3.55 1.70
N VAL A 12 -9.37 4.52 0.96
CA VAL A 12 -8.99 4.39 -0.45
C VAL A 12 -7.65 5.03 -0.73
N VAL A 13 -6.86 4.37 -1.58
CA VAL A 13 -5.69 4.94 -2.27
C VAL A 13 -6.17 5.40 -3.65
N PRO A 14 -6.38 6.71 -3.87
CA PRO A 14 -7.14 7.20 -5.02
C PRO A 14 -6.25 7.46 -6.25
N LEU A 15 -5.40 6.50 -6.66
CA LEU A 15 -4.42 6.66 -7.74
C LEU A 15 -5.05 7.05 -9.07
N ASN A 16 -6.20 6.44 -9.41
CA ASN A 16 -6.88 6.68 -10.67
C ASN A 16 -8.05 7.67 -10.55
N TRP A 17 -8.21 8.32 -9.42
CA TRP A 17 -9.21 9.36 -9.23
C TRP A 17 -8.63 10.70 -9.69
N HIS A 18 -9.33 11.37 -10.57
CA HIS A 18 -8.88 12.66 -11.08
C HIS A 18 -9.02 13.75 -10.03
N TYR A 19 -7.89 14.19 -9.47
CA TYR A 19 -7.85 15.30 -8.51
C TYR A 19 -7.45 16.60 -9.21
N GLU A 20 -8.30 17.60 -9.06
CA GLU A 20 -8.00 19.01 -9.40
C GLU A 20 -8.31 19.89 -8.18
N SER A 21 -7.41 20.78 -7.83
CA SER A 21 -7.59 21.69 -6.68
C SER A 21 -8.86 22.56 -6.80
N SER A 22 -9.24 22.94 -8.03
CA SER A 22 -10.47 23.67 -8.31
C SER A 22 -11.76 22.86 -8.09
N ARG A 23 -11.67 21.52 -8.04
CA ARG A 23 -12.79 20.58 -7.86
C ARG A 23 -12.64 19.72 -6.59
N MET A 24 -11.87 20.20 -5.64
CA MET A 24 -11.55 19.51 -4.37
C MET A 24 -12.79 18.99 -3.65
N SER A 25 -13.80 19.84 -3.47
CA SER A 25 -15.04 19.46 -2.78
C SER A 25 -15.82 18.36 -3.49
N GLU A 26 -15.79 18.34 -4.82
CA GLU A 26 -16.44 17.31 -5.61
C GLU A 26 -15.68 15.97 -5.49
N TYR A 27 -14.36 16.02 -5.55
CA TYR A 27 -13.49 14.88 -5.34
C TYR A 27 -13.71 14.22 -3.97
N LEU A 28 -13.64 14.99 -2.88
CA LEU A 28 -13.81 14.47 -1.53
C LEU A 28 -15.25 13.98 -1.27
N ARG A 29 -16.26 14.69 -1.81
CA ARG A 29 -17.65 14.24 -1.74
C ARG A 29 -17.88 12.95 -2.50
N GLY A 30 -17.22 12.76 -3.64
CA GLY A 30 -17.23 11.49 -4.39
C GLY A 30 -16.72 10.35 -3.53
N ILE A 31 -15.57 10.51 -2.90
CA ILE A 31 -14.97 9.50 -1.99
C ILE A 31 -15.91 9.18 -0.83
N ALA A 32 -16.43 10.21 -0.15
CA ALA A 32 -17.41 10.04 0.95
C ALA A 32 -18.69 9.34 0.48
N GLY A 33 -19.16 9.66 -0.73
CA GLY A 33 -20.37 9.09 -1.35
C GLY A 33 -20.31 7.59 -1.57
N TYR A 34 -19.12 7.04 -1.88
CA TYR A 34 -18.90 5.57 -1.91
C TYR A 34 -18.86 4.97 -0.50
N GLY A 35 -18.66 5.79 0.53
CA GLY A 35 -18.65 5.37 1.92
C GLY A 35 -17.25 5.07 2.47
N PHE A 36 -16.20 5.51 1.78
CA PHE A 36 -14.84 5.52 2.34
C PHE A 36 -14.74 6.50 3.50
N LYS A 37 -13.95 6.16 4.51
CA LYS A 37 -13.74 6.97 5.72
C LYS A 37 -12.37 7.62 5.78
N GLY A 38 -11.42 7.13 5.00
CA GLY A 38 -10.08 7.67 4.92
C GLY A 38 -9.52 7.62 3.51
N ILE A 39 -8.49 8.41 3.27
CA ILE A 39 -7.75 8.43 2.01
C ILE A 39 -6.25 8.48 2.25
N GLN A 40 -5.50 7.97 1.28
CA GLN A 40 -4.10 8.36 1.13
C GLN A 40 -4.03 9.78 0.60
N ILE A 41 -3.21 10.62 1.22
CA ILE A 41 -2.98 11.99 0.78
C ILE A 41 -1.56 12.19 0.28
N SER A 42 -1.39 13.08 -0.70
CA SER A 42 -0.07 13.50 -1.20
C SER A 42 0.54 14.57 -0.29
N GLY A 43 1.85 14.86 -0.47
CA GLY A 43 2.52 15.96 0.21
C GLY A 43 1.90 17.32 -0.12
N GLU A 44 1.43 17.53 -1.36
CA GLU A 44 0.72 18.76 -1.76
C GLU A 44 -0.60 18.89 -0.98
N GLN A 45 -1.38 17.83 -0.91
CA GLN A 45 -2.64 17.79 -0.17
C GLN A 45 -2.43 17.98 1.34
N ALA A 46 -1.39 17.35 1.91
CA ALA A 46 -1.02 17.51 3.31
C ALA A 46 -0.60 18.97 3.64
N GLY A 47 0.00 19.66 2.68
CA GLY A 47 0.41 21.07 2.80
C GLY A 47 -0.71 22.08 2.53
N SER A 48 -1.93 21.65 2.14
CA SER A 48 -3.05 22.52 1.80
C SER A 48 -4.07 22.63 2.94
N PRO A 49 -4.13 23.78 3.67
CA PRO A 49 -5.13 23.98 4.71
C PRO A 49 -6.56 23.86 4.20
N GLU A 50 -6.81 24.32 2.97
CA GLU A 50 -8.12 24.27 2.32
C GLU A 50 -8.55 22.82 2.10
N PHE A 51 -7.63 21.95 1.66
CA PHE A 51 -7.90 20.52 1.47
C PHE A 51 -8.25 19.85 2.81
N LEU A 52 -7.49 20.13 3.85
CA LEU A 52 -7.71 19.54 5.18
C LEU A 52 -9.03 20.02 5.81
N ILE A 53 -9.43 21.28 5.57
CA ILE A 53 -10.74 21.78 6.01
C ILE A 53 -11.86 21.04 5.29
N GLU A 54 -11.75 20.85 3.98
CA GLU A 54 -12.77 20.17 3.19
C GLU A 54 -12.86 18.67 3.54
N MET A 55 -11.73 17.99 3.80
CA MET A 55 -11.75 16.62 4.33
C MET A 55 -12.56 16.50 5.61
N LYS A 56 -12.37 17.44 6.55
CA LYS A 56 -13.16 17.49 7.81
C LYS A 56 -14.64 17.69 7.55
N ARG A 57 -15.00 18.56 6.58
CA ARG A 57 -16.39 18.81 6.20
C ARG A 57 -17.07 17.56 5.67
N GLU A 58 -16.38 16.78 4.84
CA GLU A 58 -16.88 15.52 4.28
C GLU A 58 -16.69 14.31 5.22
N ASN A 59 -16.15 14.53 6.43
CA ASN A 59 -15.85 13.50 7.43
C ASN A 59 -14.95 12.37 6.90
N ILE A 60 -13.90 12.78 6.20
CA ILE A 60 -12.84 11.90 5.67
C ILE A 60 -11.56 12.14 6.47
N PHE A 61 -10.84 11.05 6.80
CA PHE A 61 -9.60 11.10 7.57
C PHE A 61 -8.38 10.94 6.63
N PRO A 62 -7.25 11.62 6.93
CA PRO A 62 -5.98 11.36 6.27
C PRO A 62 -5.40 10.04 6.82
N ALA A 63 -5.82 8.91 6.23
CA ALA A 63 -5.52 7.58 6.72
C ALA A 63 -4.04 7.26 6.62
N GLU A 64 -3.43 7.64 5.49
CA GLU A 64 -2.03 7.36 5.22
C GLU A 64 -1.39 8.42 4.32
N GLN A 65 -0.05 8.47 4.39
CA GLN A 65 0.80 9.09 3.40
C GLN A 65 1.90 8.11 2.98
N TYR A 66 2.09 7.97 1.66
CA TYR A 66 3.09 7.09 1.08
C TYR A 66 4.44 7.81 1.01
N LEU A 67 5.51 7.09 1.36
CA LEU A 67 6.89 7.57 1.27
C LEU A 67 7.72 6.57 0.47
N ALA A 68 7.95 6.90 -0.80
CA ALA A 68 8.84 6.14 -1.68
C ALA A 68 10.30 6.37 -1.30
N ILE A 69 11.08 5.28 -1.26
CA ILE A 69 12.51 5.29 -0.93
C ILE A 69 13.30 4.94 -2.18
N PRO A 70 13.91 5.92 -2.87
CA PRO A 70 14.78 5.63 -3.98
C PRO A 70 15.98 4.77 -3.54
N CYS A 71 16.15 3.62 -4.18
CA CYS A 71 17.16 2.63 -3.82
C CYS A 71 18.00 2.20 -5.03
N THR A 72 19.23 1.84 -4.73
CA THR A 72 20.09 1.02 -5.59
C THR A 72 20.26 -0.36 -4.97
N LEU A 73 21.03 -1.24 -5.60
CA LEU A 73 21.37 -2.55 -5.02
C LEU A 73 22.18 -2.42 -3.72
N ASP A 74 22.81 -1.27 -3.47
CA ASP A 74 23.57 -0.99 -2.26
C ASP A 74 22.77 -0.25 -1.17
N GLY A 75 21.47 -0.09 -1.37
CA GLY A 75 20.54 0.53 -0.43
C GLY A 75 20.03 1.91 -0.85
N PRO A 76 19.41 2.66 0.07
CA PRO A 76 18.80 3.96 -0.18
C PRO A 76 19.76 5.00 -0.71
N ILE A 77 19.27 5.91 -1.56
CA ILE A 77 20.02 7.05 -2.07
C ILE A 77 19.96 8.18 -1.05
N SER A 78 21.11 8.63 -0.55
CA SER A 78 21.20 9.61 0.55
C SER A 78 20.56 10.97 0.24
N SER A 79 20.42 11.36 -1.03
CA SER A 79 19.81 12.65 -1.40
C SER A 79 18.31 12.74 -1.09
N SER A 80 17.64 11.63 -0.80
CA SER A 80 16.20 11.61 -0.46
C SER A 80 15.89 11.89 1.02
N GLU A 81 16.90 12.04 1.88
CA GLU A 81 16.68 12.19 3.33
C GLU A 81 15.95 13.51 3.71
N SER A 82 16.24 14.61 3.03
CA SER A 82 15.55 15.89 3.27
C SER A 82 14.08 15.80 2.90
N ASP A 83 13.79 15.17 1.77
CA ASP A 83 12.42 15.03 1.27
C ASP A 83 11.59 14.14 2.19
N SER A 84 12.19 13.08 2.74
CA SER A 84 11.54 12.21 3.71
C SER A 84 11.19 12.93 5.02
N ALA A 85 12.09 13.77 5.53
CA ALA A 85 11.84 14.57 6.74
C ALA A 85 10.74 15.61 6.52
N ASP A 86 10.71 16.27 5.35
CA ASP A 86 9.67 17.22 4.99
C ASP A 86 8.30 16.54 4.81
N THR A 87 8.28 15.35 4.20
CA THR A 87 7.07 14.54 4.08
C THR A 87 6.48 14.20 5.45
N ILE A 88 7.30 13.75 6.40
CA ILE A 88 6.86 13.43 7.76
C ILE A 88 6.30 14.66 8.47
N ARG A 89 6.96 15.81 8.33
CA ARG A 89 6.50 17.06 8.92
C ARG A 89 5.12 17.47 8.39
N LEU A 90 4.91 17.39 7.08
CA LEU A 90 3.61 17.69 6.44
C LEU A 90 2.54 16.69 6.86
N ALA A 91 2.86 15.40 6.87
CA ALA A 91 1.97 14.33 7.33
C ALA A 91 1.48 14.57 8.76
N SER A 92 2.39 14.92 9.68
CA SER A 92 2.05 15.25 11.07
C SER A 92 1.11 16.45 11.16
N GLN A 93 1.39 17.53 10.44
CA GLN A 93 0.54 18.72 10.42
C GLN A 93 -0.86 18.44 9.85
N ALA A 94 -0.96 17.53 8.90
CA ALA A 94 -2.21 17.07 8.31
C ALA A 94 -3.00 16.09 9.21
N GLY A 95 -2.38 15.55 10.25
CA GLY A 95 -2.98 14.54 11.13
C GLY A 95 -3.05 13.15 10.52
N VAL A 96 -2.08 12.80 9.66
CA VAL A 96 -1.97 11.46 9.05
C VAL A 96 -1.76 10.42 10.14
N GLU A 97 -2.51 9.30 10.07
CA GLU A 97 -2.41 8.22 11.06
C GLU A 97 -1.25 7.26 10.76
N MET A 98 -0.94 7.02 9.47
CA MET A 98 0.04 6.03 9.03
C MET A 98 0.98 6.57 7.97
N LEU A 99 2.28 6.41 8.18
CA LEU A 99 3.31 6.59 7.16
C LEU A 99 3.66 5.22 6.55
N VAL A 100 3.48 5.09 5.25
CA VAL A 100 3.73 3.85 4.53
C VAL A 100 5.02 3.99 3.74
N PHE A 101 6.07 3.30 4.19
CA PHE A 101 7.35 3.22 3.50
C PHE A 101 7.33 2.14 2.43
N ALA A 102 7.82 2.43 1.24
CA ALA A 102 8.10 1.42 0.22
C ALA A 102 9.38 1.76 -0.55
N VAL A 103 10.03 0.76 -1.10
CA VAL A 103 11.11 0.98 -2.05
C VAL A 103 10.53 1.44 -3.38
N ASP A 104 11.18 2.40 -4.02
CA ASP A 104 10.78 2.90 -5.32
C ASP A 104 10.92 1.86 -6.42
N GLY A 105 10.11 1.96 -7.47
CA GLY A 105 10.14 1.07 -8.61
C GLY A 105 11.49 1.10 -9.35
N SER A 106 11.88 -0.03 -9.91
CA SER A 106 13.10 -0.17 -10.71
C SER A 106 12.75 -0.81 -12.05
N SER A 107 13.22 -0.21 -13.15
CA SER A 107 13.01 -0.75 -14.50
C SER A 107 13.56 -2.16 -14.68
N ASP A 108 14.62 -2.52 -13.94
CA ASP A 108 15.17 -3.87 -13.98
C ASP A 108 14.28 -4.87 -13.24
N ARG A 109 13.67 -4.46 -12.13
CA ARG A 109 12.73 -5.29 -11.36
C ARG A 109 11.35 -5.33 -12.05
N ASP A 110 10.94 -4.29 -12.74
CA ASP A 110 9.71 -4.25 -13.53
C ASP A 110 9.69 -5.33 -14.61
N ARG A 111 10.81 -5.55 -15.30
CA ARG A 111 10.98 -6.63 -16.30
C ARG A 111 10.93 -8.05 -15.72
N CYS A 112 11.12 -8.22 -14.44
CA CYS A 112 11.11 -9.53 -13.78
C CYS A 112 10.15 -9.61 -12.60
N ALA A 113 9.20 -8.69 -12.48
CA ALA A 113 8.17 -8.72 -11.45
C ALA A 113 7.43 -10.08 -11.44
N GLY A 114 7.20 -10.63 -10.24
CA GLY A 114 6.72 -11.99 -10.05
C GLY A 114 7.76 -13.10 -10.29
N ARG A 115 8.93 -12.74 -10.81
CA ARG A 115 10.08 -13.61 -11.09
C ARG A 115 11.36 -13.00 -10.53
N ALA A 116 11.24 -12.35 -9.37
CA ALA A 116 12.29 -11.53 -8.77
C ALA A 116 13.66 -12.22 -8.64
N ASP A 117 13.69 -13.54 -8.44
CA ASP A 117 14.93 -14.33 -8.38
C ASP A 117 15.73 -14.32 -9.71
N SER A 118 15.09 -13.99 -10.83
CA SER A 118 15.75 -13.86 -12.14
C SER A 118 16.34 -12.47 -12.39
N GLY A 119 16.09 -11.51 -11.51
CA GLY A 119 16.53 -10.11 -11.63
C GLY A 119 17.61 -9.72 -10.63
N PRO A 120 17.99 -8.44 -10.64
CA PRO A 120 18.97 -7.92 -9.70
C PRO A 120 18.42 -7.96 -8.25
N GLN A 121 19.30 -8.35 -7.32
CA GLN A 121 18.98 -8.48 -5.91
C GLN A 121 19.70 -7.40 -5.11
N ILE A 122 18.99 -6.77 -4.16
CA ILE A 122 19.62 -5.89 -3.19
C ILE A 122 20.68 -6.67 -2.37
N THR A 123 21.83 -6.06 -2.17
CA THR A 123 22.92 -6.72 -1.42
C THR A 123 22.57 -6.84 0.06
N PRO A 124 23.18 -7.80 0.81
CA PRO A 124 23.00 -7.87 2.26
C PRO A 124 23.32 -6.54 2.97
N GLY A 125 24.36 -5.82 2.52
CA GLY A 125 24.69 -4.50 3.02
C GLY A 125 23.63 -3.45 2.65
N GLY A 126 23.01 -3.60 1.48
CA GLY A 126 21.90 -2.75 1.02
C GLY A 126 20.66 -2.92 1.90
N PHE A 127 20.29 -4.17 2.26
CA PHE A 127 19.21 -4.42 3.22
C PHE A 127 19.47 -3.76 4.57
N THR A 128 20.71 -3.88 5.10
CA THR A 128 21.06 -3.26 6.38
C THR A 128 20.96 -1.73 6.32
N LYS A 129 21.36 -1.12 5.21
CA LYS A 129 21.21 0.34 5.03
C LYS A 129 19.74 0.74 4.91
N LEU A 130 18.93 -0.05 4.19
CA LEU A 130 17.50 0.19 4.05
C LEU A 130 16.79 0.08 5.40
N ALA A 131 17.08 -0.95 6.18
CA ALA A 131 16.52 -1.11 7.52
C ALA A 131 16.82 0.11 8.41
N ARG A 132 18.07 0.56 8.46
CA ARG A 132 18.47 1.77 9.21
C ARG A 132 17.79 3.04 8.71
N TYR A 133 17.60 3.17 7.41
CA TYR A 133 16.89 4.30 6.82
C TYR A 133 15.42 4.32 7.29
N VAL A 134 14.74 3.19 7.17
CA VAL A 134 13.34 3.05 7.59
C VAL A 134 13.21 3.33 9.10
N GLU A 135 14.06 2.73 9.95
CA GLU A 135 14.05 2.97 11.39
C GLU A 135 14.28 4.44 11.75
N LYS A 136 15.25 5.10 11.08
CA LYS A 136 15.55 6.52 11.30
C LYS A 136 14.30 7.38 11.08
N PHE A 137 13.61 7.18 9.97
CA PHE A 137 12.45 8.00 9.62
C PHE A 137 11.17 7.55 10.33
N ALA A 138 11.04 6.28 10.68
CA ALA A 138 9.96 5.80 11.54
C ALA A 138 10.08 6.36 12.97
N ALA A 139 11.29 6.48 13.51
CA ALA A 139 11.50 7.15 14.80
C ALA A 139 11.09 8.63 14.73
N LEU A 140 11.46 9.34 13.65
CA LEU A 140 11.02 10.72 13.43
C LEU A 140 9.51 10.82 13.28
N ALA A 141 8.86 9.87 12.59
CA ALA A 141 7.41 9.80 12.46
C ALA A 141 6.74 9.59 13.83
N ALA A 142 7.26 8.66 14.65
CA ALA A 142 6.76 8.40 16.00
C ALA A 142 6.88 9.62 16.93
N GLU A 143 8.00 10.36 16.88
CA GLU A 143 8.17 11.64 17.60
C GLU A 143 7.13 12.68 17.19
N ASN A 144 6.58 12.57 15.97
CA ASN A 144 5.54 13.43 15.42
C ASN A 144 4.12 12.82 15.52
N GLY A 145 3.95 11.71 16.24
CA GLY A 145 2.66 11.08 16.51
C GLY A 145 2.09 10.26 15.35
N ILE A 146 2.93 9.85 14.39
CA ILE A 146 2.53 9.07 13.21
C ILE A 146 3.06 7.63 13.38
N ASN A 147 2.20 6.63 13.16
CA ASN A 147 2.62 5.23 13.07
C ASN A 147 3.31 4.95 11.73
N SER A 148 4.11 3.89 11.68
CA SER A 148 4.86 3.53 10.49
C SER A 148 4.65 2.07 10.09
N SER A 149 4.53 1.83 8.78
CA SER A 149 4.48 0.50 8.19
C SER A 149 5.39 0.42 6.96
N PHE A 150 6.00 -0.74 6.73
CA PHE A 150 6.72 -1.01 5.50
C PHE A 150 5.84 -1.80 4.53
N HIS A 151 5.80 -1.39 3.29
CA HIS A 151 4.99 -1.93 2.19
C HIS A 151 5.91 -2.62 1.17
N PRO A 152 5.96 -3.96 1.14
CA PRO A 152 6.60 -4.70 0.05
C PRO A 152 5.84 -4.47 -1.26
N HIS A 153 6.55 -4.08 -2.32
CA HIS A 153 5.92 -3.69 -3.58
C HIS A 153 6.54 -4.44 -4.75
N ALA A 154 5.72 -5.02 -5.63
CA ALA A 154 6.18 -5.66 -6.85
C ALA A 154 6.91 -4.65 -7.76
N ALA A 155 7.84 -5.14 -8.57
CA ALA A 155 8.74 -4.34 -9.40
C ALA A 155 9.73 -3.45 -8.60
N THR A 156 9.94 -3.74 -7.30
CA THR A 156 10.95 -3.08 -6.45
C THR A 156 11.99 -4.08 -5.94
N TYR A 157 12.98 -3.61 -5.20
CA TYR A 157 13.98 -4.50 -4.58
C TYR A 157 13.49 -5.20 -3.29
N VAL A 158 12.24 -4.94 -2.85
CA VAL A 158 11.58 -5.66 -1.76
C VAL A 158 10.18 -6.06 -2.23
N GLU A 159 10.11 -7.17 -2.96
CA GLU A 159 8.89 -7.68 -3.60
C GLU A 159 8.41 -8.99 -2.97
N THR A 160 9.33 -9.94 -2.77
CA THR A 160 9.00 -11.31 -2.39
C THR A 160 8.88 -11.50 -0.87
N GLU A 161 8.21 -12.61 -0.45
CA GLU A 161 8.19 -13.03 0.97
C GLU A 161 9.60 -13.09 1.56
N ARG A 162 10.57 -13.59 0.78
CA ARG A 162 11.96 -13.72 1.23
C ARG A 162 12.61 -12.37 1.46
N GLU A 163 12.49 -11.44 0.51
CA GLU A 163 13.07 -10.10 0.61
C GLU A 163 12.42 -9.32 1.74
N THR A 164 11.09 -9.41 1.87
CA THR A 164 10.34 -8.82 2.98
C THR A 164 10.82 -9.34 4.32
N ARG A 165 10.97 -10.64 4.47
CA ARG A 165 11.46 -11.24 5.72
C ARG A 165 12.86 -10.76 6.07
N ILE A 166 13.80 -10.76 5.11
CA ILE A 166 15.18 -10.27 5.33
C ILE A 166 15.19 -8.83 5.84
N LEU A 167 14.33 -7.97 5.31
CA LEU A 167 14.23 -6.59 5.74
C LEU A 167 13.58 -6.49 7.12
N MET A 168 12.40 -7.11 7.29
CA MET A 168 11.60 -6.97 8.51
C MET A 168 12.27 -7.60 9.74
N GLU A 169 13.14 -8.62 9.57
CA GLU A 169 13.96 -9.18 10.66
C GLU A 169 15.05 -8.21 11.16
N GLN A 170 15.41 -7.19 10.36
CA GLN A 170 16.39 -6.18 10.72
C GLN A 170 15.77 -4.88 11.27
N ILE A 171 14.45 -4.75 11.23
CA ILE A 171 13.71 -3.56 11.67
C ILE A 171 13.00 -3.86 12.99
N ASP A 172 13.08 -2.93 13.94
CA ASP A 172 12.36 -2.99 15.21
C ASP A 172 10.84 -3.11 14.99
N SER A 173 10.27 -4.21 15.52
CA SER A 173 8.84 -4.52 15.36
C SER A 173 7.92 -3.59 16.14
N ASP A 174 8.42 -2.94 17.18
CA ASP A 174 7.64 -1.97 17.96
C ASP A 174 7.59 -0.60 17.24
N LEU A 175 8.50 -0.37 16.30
CA LEU A 175 8.62 0.89 15.57
C LEU A 175 7.93 0.84 14.20
N VAL A 176 8.07 -0.30 13.48
CA VAL A 176 7.57 -0.42 12.10
C VAL A 176 6.75 -1.70 11.94
N GLY A 177 5.48 -1.54 11.61
CA GLY A 177 4.60 -2.63 11.20
C GLY A 177 4.81 -3.06 9.75
N LEU A 178 4.02 -4.04 9.32
CA LEU A 178 3.89 -4.44 7.92
C LEU A 178 2.60 -3.84 7.35
N CYS A 179 2.71 -3.09 6.26
CA CYS A 179 1.60 -2.81 5.36
C CYS A 179 1.50 -3.98 4.38
N LEU A 180 0.56 -4.87 4.60
CA LEU A 180 0.33 -5.99 3.69
C LEU A 180 -0.50 -5.51 2.49
N ASP A 181 0.15 -5.21 1.37
CA ASP A 181 -0.56 -5.09 0.10
C ASP A 181 -0.77 -6.48 -0.49
N VAL A 182 -2.01 -6.91 -0.51
CA VAL A 182 -2.34 -8.29 -0.90
C VAL A 182 -2.16 -8.53 -2.40
N GLY A 183 -2.30 -7.51 -3.25
CA GLY A 183 -2.09 -7.61 -4.68
C GLY A 183 -0.60 -7.73 -5.03
N HIS A 184 0.22 -6.85 -4.50
CA HIS A 184 1.68 -6.95 -4.69
C HIS A 184 2.25 -8.22 -4.06
N TRP A 185 1.70 -8.68 -2.95
CA TRP A 185 2.07 -9.94 -2.33
C TRP A 185 1.79 -11.14 -3.22
N ILE A 186 0.60 -11.18 -3.89
CA ILE A 186 0.25 -12.22 -4.87
C ILE A 186 1.19 -12.16 -6.09
N VAL A 187 1.47 -10.96 -6.61
CA VAL A 187 2.41 -10.78 -7.74
C VAL A 187 3.81 -11.29 -7.38
N GLY A 188 4.29 -11.01 -6.17
CA GLY A 188 5.55 -11.52 -5.64
C GLY A 188 5.58 -13.04 -5.34
N GLY A 189 4.49 -13.75 -5.65
CA GLY A 189 4.36 -15.20 -5.48
C GLY A 189 3.96 -15.66 -4.08
N GLY A 190 3.57 -14.73 -3.20
CA GLY A 190 3.15 -15.02 -1.84
C GLY A 190 1.65 -15.32 -1.70
N ASP A 191 1.29 -15.99 -0.62
CA ASP A 191 -0.10 -16.21 -0.18
C ASP A 191 -0.45 -15.20 0.91
N PRO A 192 -1.41 -14.26 0.68
CA PRO A 192 -1.81 -13.27 1.69
C PRO A 192 -2.35 -13.89 2.98
N ILE A 193 -3.03 -15.03 2.92
CA ILE A 193 -3.53 -15.73 4.11
C ILE A 193 -2.38 -16.27 4.96
N LYS A 194 -1.37 -16.85 4.28
CA LYS A 194 -0.13 -17.28 4.95
C LYS A 194 0.61 -16.08 5.55
N ALA A 195 0.68 -14.96 4.84
CA ALA A 195 1.32 -13.75 5.35
C ALA A 195 0.69 -13.26 6.65
N VAL A 196 -0.65 -13.29 6.75
CA VAL A 196 -1.35 -12.93 8.01
C VAL A 196 -0.92 -13.85 9.15
N ASN A 197 -0.74 -15.15 8.90
CA ASN A 197 -0.28 -16.08 9.93
C ASN A 197 1.19 -15.88 10.31
N ASP A 198 2.05 -15.56 9.34
CA ASP A 198 3.48 -15.40 9.56
C ASP A 198 3.80 -14.08 10.30
N TYR A 199 3.08 -13.00 9.99
CA TYR A 199 3.33 -11.67 10.55
C TYR A 199 2.39 -11.28 11.69
N GLY A 200 1.19 -11.83 11.74
CA GLY A 200 0.25 -11.66 12.85
C GLY A 200 0.01 -10.20 13.23
N ASN A 201 0.25 -9.87 14.50
CA ASN A 201 0.06 -8.51 15.03
C ASN A 201 1.05 -7.47 14.45
N ARG A 202 2.06 -7.89 13.70
CA ARG A 202 2.96 -6.98 13.00
C ARG A 202 2.30 -6.34 11.77
N ILE A 203 1.18 -6.90 11.27
CA ILE A 203 0.37 -6.26 10.22
C ILE A 203 -0.45 -5.15 10.87
N THR A 204 -0.09 -3.90 10.59
CA THR A 204 -0.73 -2.70 11.15
C THR A 204 -1.55 -1.93 10.11
N HIS A 205 -1.36 -2.25 8.83
CA HIS A 205 -2.01 -1.62 7.69
C HIS A 205 -2.19 -2.62 6.56
N VAL A 206 -3.25 -2.49 5.74
CA VAL A 206 -3.51 -3.42 4.64
C VAL A 206 -3.99 -2.67 3.41
N HIS A 207 -3.33 -2.88 2.27
CA HIS A 207 -3.85 -2.47 0.98
C HIS A 207 -4.61 -3.64 0.34
N ILE A 208 -5.87 -3.39 0.02
CA ILE A 208 -6.77 -4.36 -0.62
C ILE A 208 -6.75 -4.10 -2.12
N LYS A 209 -5.94 -4.90 -2.80
CA LYS A 209 -5.71 -4.87 -4.24
C LYS A 209 -5.87 -6.29 -4.77
N ASP A 210 -6.67 -6.51 -5.79
CA ASP A 210 -6.90 -7.85 -6.33
C ASP A 210 -6.24 -8.03 -7.69
N VAL A 211 -5.99 -9.26 -8.09
CA VAL A 211 -5.13 -9.59 -9.23
C VAL A 211 -5.87 -10.49 -10.21
N SER A 212 -5.79 -10.17 -11.50
CA SER A 212 -6.27 -11.02 -12.59
C SER A 212 -5.33 -12.22 -12.77
N ASP A 213 -5.83 -13.44 -12.58
CA ASP A 213 -5.03 -14.66 -12.80
C ASP A 213 -4.54 -14.74 -14.26
N GLU A 214 -5.39 -14.47 -15.23
CA GLU A 214 -5.03 -14.52 -16.65
C GLU A 214 -3.84 -13.60 -16.96
N VAL A 215 -3.90 -12.34 -16.51
CA VAL A 215 -2.85 -11.36 -16.79
C VAL A 215 -1.57 -11.69 -16.03
N LEU A 216 -1.69 -12.14 -14.77
CA LEU A 216 -0.55 -12.60 -13.97
C LEU A 216 0.17 -13.75 -14.67
N GLN A 217 -0.54 -14.77 -15.14
CA GLN A 217 0.08 -15.91 -15.85
C GLN A 217 0.79 -15.48 -17.13
N LYS A 218 0.24 -14.55 -17.91
CA LYS A 218 0.89 -13.98 -19.09
C LYS A 218 2.18 -13.22 -18.75
N MET A 219 2.16 -12.48 -17.64
CA MET A 219 3.36 -11.78 -17.14
C MET A 219 4.42 -12.78 -16.66
N LEU A 220 4.02 -13.79 -15.88
CA LEU A 220 4.92 -14.82 -15.39
C LEU A 220 5.54 -15.67 -16.51
N SER A 221 4.81 -15.92 -17.60
CA SER A 221 5.33 -16.64 -18.79
C SER A 221 6.23 -15.78 -19.68
N GLY A 222 6.26 -14.45 -19.48
CA GLY A 222 6.99 -13.49 -20.31
C GLY A 222 6.25 -13.08 -21.59
N GLU A 223 4.98 -13.46 -21.76
CA GLU A 223 4.13 -12.94 -22.84
C GLU A 223 3.89 -11.43 -22.68
N ILE A 224 3.74 -10.98 -21.44
CA ILE A 224 3.78 -9.55 -21.07
C ILE A 224 5.14 -9.29 -20.43
N GLU A 225 5.93 -8.42 -21.05
CA GLU A 225 7.34 -8.24 -20.73
C GLU A 225 7.61 -7.51 -19.42
N THR A 226 6.72 -6.58 -19.02
CA THR A 226 6.88 -5.71 -17.85
C THR A 226 5.62 -5.64 -17.02
N MET A 227 5.77 -5.38 -15.72
CA MET A 227 4.61 -5.15 -14.85
C MET A 227 3.88 -3.87 -15.21
N GLU A 228 4.61 -2.81 -15.59
CA GLU A 228 4.01 -1.56 -16.06
C GLU A 228 3.00 -1.81 -17.19
N ARG A 229 3.39 -2.59 -18.22
CA ARG A 229 2.47 -2.97 -19.30
C ARG A 229 1.31 -3.84 -18.81
N ALA A 230 1.57 -4.78 -17.91
CA ALA A 230 0.51 -5.61 -17.33
C ALA A 230 -0.55 -4.76 -16.59
N VAL A 231 -0.12 -3.72 -15.88
CA VAL A 231 -0.99 -2.78 -15.16
C VAL A 231 -1.75 -1.87 -16.12
N GLU A 232 -1.05 -1.20 -17.04
CA GLU A 232 -1.63 -0.13 -17.86
C GLU A 232 -2.45 -0.68 -19.02
N GLU A 233 -1.90 -1.66 -19.77
CA GLU A 233 -2.52 -2.17 -21.00
C GLU A 233 -3.47 -3.34 -20.75
N PHE A 234 -3.14 -4.24 -19.79
CA PHE A 234 -3.81 -5.52 -19.61
C PHE A 234 -4.68 -5.64 -18.34
N LYS A 235 -4.71 -4.62 -17.49
CA LYS A 235 -5.53 -4.62 -16.27
C LYS A 235 -5.12 -5.74 -15.29
N LEU A 236 -3.83 -5.81 -14.95
CA LEU A 236 -3.32 -6.76 -13.95
C LEU A 236 -4.08 -6.67 -12.64
N PHE A 237 -4.32 -5.44 -12.17
CA PHE A 237 -5.11 -5.22 -10.97
C PHE A 237 -6.58 -5.01 -11.31
N VAL A 238 -7.43 -5.76 -10.63
CA VAL A 238 -8.89 -5.78 -10.79
C VAL A 238 -9.59 -5.35 -9.51
N PRO A 239 -10.86 -4.95 -9.56
CA PRO A 239 -11.60 -4.59 -8.37
C PRO A 239 -11.60 -5.71 -7.32
N ALA A 240 -11.42 -5.35 -6.05
CA ALA A 240 -11.32 -6.31 -4.96
C ALA A 240 -12.48 -7.31 -4.92
N GLY A 241 -12.16 -8.59 -4.78
CA GLY A 241 -13.12 -9.68 -4.79
C GLY A 241 -13.53 -10.17 -6.17
N THR A 242 -12.87 -9.70 -7.26
CA THR A 242 -13.15 -10.15 -8.63
C THR A 242 -11.99 -10.92 -9.27
N GLY A 243 -10.85 -11.07 -8.56
CA GLY A 243 -9.66 -11.77 -9.00
C GLY A 243 -9.29 -12.96 -8.13
N LEU A 244 -7.99 -13.10 -7.87
CA LEU A 244 -7.42 -14.21 -7.09
C LEU A 244 -7.63 -14.09 -5.58
N LEU A 245 -7.91 -12.86 -5.08
CA LEU A 245 -7.97 -12.61 -3.65
C LEU A 245 -9.19 -13.24 -2.99
N LYS A 246 -8.95 -14.10 -2.01
CA LYS A 246 -9.99 -14.68 -1.16
C LYS A 246 -10.36 -13.71 -0.02
N LEU A 247 -11.06 -12.66 -0.37
CA LEU A 247 -11.30 -11.49 0.49
C LEU A 247 -11.91 -11.85 1.84
N GLN A 248 -12.93 -12.74 1.87
CA GLN A 248 -13.57 -13.17 3.11
C GLN A 248 -12.61 -13.98 4.00
N GLU A 249 -11.79 -14.88 3.40
CA GLU A 249 -10.81 -15.67 4.14
C GLU A 249 -9.74 -14.76 4.76
N LEU A 250 -9.26 -13.76 4.00
CA LEU A 250 -8.32 -12.76 4.49
C LEU A 250 -8.86 -12.03 5.73
N PHE A 251 -10.10 -11.54 5.67
CA PHE A 251 -10.68 -10.81 6.79
C PHE A 251 -10.92 -11.68 8.02
N VAL A 252 -11.33 -12.94 7.82
CA VAL A 252 -11.40 -13.92 8.90
C VAL A 252 -10.03 -14.14 9.53
N GLU A 253 -8.97 -14.24 8.72
CA GLU A 253 -7.63 -14.47 9.23
C GLU A 253 -7.11 -13.26 10.02
N LEU A 254 -7.24 -12.04 9.47
CA LEU A 254 -6.89 -10.79 10.16
C LEU A 254 -7.63 -10.64 11.51
N SER A 255 -8.89 -11.10 11.59
CA SER A 255 -9.67 -11.03 12.82
C SER A 255 -9.10 -11.84 13.98
N LYS A 256 -8.36 -12.90 13.70
CA LYS A 256 -7.71 -13.74 14.74
C LYS A 256 -6.60 -12.96 15.49
N TYR A 257 -6.03 -11.96 14.83
CA TYR A 257 -5.00 -11.08 15.38
C TYR A 257 -5.54 -9.73 15.86
N SER A 258 -6.87 -9.60 15.99
CA SER A 258 -7.53 -8.37 16.45
C SER A 258 -7.14 -7.13 15.62
N PHE A 259 -6.96 -7.31 14.30
CA PHE A 259 -6.61 -6.21 13.40
C PHE A 259 -7.67 -5.10 13.47
N ASN A 260 -7.25 -3.88 13.72
CA ASN A 260 -8.08 -2.69 13.87
C ASN A 260 -7.56 -1.49 13.04
N GLY A 261 -6.60 -1.75 12.15
CA GLY A 261 -6.02 -0.76 11.25
C GLY A 261 -6.95 -0.38 10.07
N TRP A 262 -6.36 0.30 9.10
CA TRP A 262 -7.03 0.63 7.85
C TRP A 262 -6.96 -0.52 6.85
N LEU A 263 -8.08 -0.77 6.18
CA LEU A 263 -8.19 -1.55 4.96
C LEU A 263 -8.33 -0.57 3.80
N MET A 264 -7.23 -0.29 3.11
CA MET A 264 -7.19 0.68 2.02
C MET A 264 -7.51 -0.01 0.70
N SER A 265 -8.64 0.34 0.08
CA SER A 265 -8.94 -0.10 -1.28
C SER A 265 -8.00 0.59 -2.26
N GLU A 266 -7.28 -0.18 -3.04
CA GLU A 266 -6.33 0.34 -4.01
C GLU A 266 -6.53 -0.27 -5.39
N GLN A 267 -6.33 0.55 -6.44
CA GLN A 267 -6.54 0.15 -7.83
C GLN A 267 -5.52 0.85 -8.72
N ASP A 268 -4.46 0.15 -9.12
CA ASP A 268 -3.41 0.71 -9.98
C ASP A 268 -3.81 0.73 -11.45
N SER A 269 -4.51 -0.31 -11.91
CA SER A 269 -5.01 -0.33 -13.30
C SER A 269 -6.20 0.61 -13.47
N ALA A 270 -6.15 1.48 -14.46
CA ALA A 270 -7.23 2.41 -14.74
C ALA A 270 -8.49 1.69 -15.29
N TRP A 271 -9.64 1.99 -14.72
CA TRP A 271 -10.95 1.48 -15.12
C TRP A 271 -11.89 2.66 -15.39
N PRO A 272 -12.33 2.90 -16.63
CA PRO A 272 -13.25 4.01 -16.90
C PRO A 272 -14.71 3.64 -16.57
N PRO A 273 -15.45 4.49 -15.85
CA PRO A 273 -14.90 5.63 -15.09
C PRO A 273 -14.00 5.17 -13.95
N SER A 274 -13.01 5.98 -13.57
CA SER A 274 -11.97 5.59 -12.62
C SER A 274 -12.52 5.15 -11.26
N GLU A 275 -13.61 5.75 -10.82
CA GLU A 275 -14.26 5.46 -9.54
C GLU A 275 -15.05 4.15 -9.52
N ALA A 276 -15.37 3.58 -10.69
CA ALA A 276 -16.20 2.37 -10.79
C ALA A 276 -15.54 1.16 -10.12
N ALA A 277 -14.24 0.98 -10.32
CA ALA A 277 -13.48 -0.10 -9.67
C ALA A 277 -13.49 0.04 -8.13
N SER A 278 -13.30 1.26 -7.64
CA SER A 278 -13.37 1.56 -6.20
C SER A 278 -14.77 1.30 -5.64
N GLY A 279 -15.83 1.61 -6.39
CA GLY A 279 -17.21 1.30 -6.02
C GLY A 279 -17.45 -0.21 -5.87
N ILE A 280 -17.01 -1.02 -6.84
CA ILE A 280 -17.10 -2.48 -6.76
C ILE A 280 -16.28 -3.00 -5.57
N SER A 281 -15.07 -2.50 -5.41
CA SER A 281 -14.16 -2.92 -4.33
C SER A 281 -14.76 -2.69 -2.95
N ILE A 282 -15.29 -1.50 -2.67
CA ILE A 282 -15.86 -1.20 -1.35
C ILE A 282 -17.13 -2.00 -1.06
N GLU A 283 -17.96 -2.26 -2.06
CA GLU A 283 -19.14 -3.12 -1.90
C GLU A 283 -18.74 -4.56 -1.52
N ASN A 284 -17.75 -5.13 -2.24
CA ASN A 284 -17.23 -6.46 -1.96
C ASN A 284 -16.53 -6.53 -0.59
N MET A 285 -15.76 -5.51 -0.23
CA MET A 285 -15.13 -5.43 1.10
C MET A 285 -16.17 -5.39 2.22
N LYS A 286 -17.22 -4.56 2.09
CA LYS A 286 -18.31 -4.50 3.07
C LYS A 286 -19.05 -5.83 3.18
N ALA A 287 -19.32 -6.50 2.06
CA ALA A 287 -19.97 -7.80 2.04
C ALA A 287 -19.11 -8.89 2.72
N ALA A 288 -17.79 -8.84 2.55
CA ALA A 288 -16.87 -9.81 3.16
C ALA A 288 -16.64 -9.57 4.67
N LEU A 289 -16.93 -8.38 5.19
CA LEU A 289 -16.85 -8.06 6.62
C LEU A 289 -18.09 -8.54 7.42
N LEU A 290 -19.20 -8.86 6.75
CA LEU A 290 -20.45 -9.35 7.34
C LEU A 290 -20.41 -10.86 7.62
#